data_4e9892b315ef323dc1974a4de9931ef2
#
_entry.id   4e9892b315ef323dc1974a4de9931ef2
#
_cell.length_a   1.000
_cell.length_b   1.000
_cell.length_c   1.000
_cell.angle_alpha   90.00
_cell.angle_beta   90.00
_cell.angle_gamma   90.00
#
_symmetry.space_group_name_H-M   'P 1'
#
loop_
_entity.id
_entity.type
_entity.pdbx_description
1 polymer ?
#
loop_
_entity_poly.entity_id
_entity_poly.type
_entity_poly.pdbx_seq_one_letter_code
_entity_poly.pdbx_strand_id
1 'polypeptide(L)'
;MLSIGYKKLTGFLLVLAATLAGGCASPPEMPATSQAATAVAGPDSPLYVIGPGDTLNVFVWGDSELSTQVVVRPDGMITTPLVEDLPASGKTPTDLARTLEAKLSKFVKSPKVTVSVTEFVGRYTEQVRVVGQASQPQSINYRDGMTLLDVIIAVGGLTEFAAGNKATVVRKINGKTTQYRVRLDDLIRDGDISANVKMMPGDVLIIPETWF
;
A
#
# COMPACT_ATOMS: atom_id res chain seq x y z
N MET A 1 -6.44 86.42 -22.17
CA MET A 1 -6.56 85.36 -23.20
C MET A 1 -5.70 84.19 -22.78
N LEU A 2 -6.23 83.02 -22.85
CA LEU A 2 -5.82 81.62 -22.63
C LEU A 2 -5.97 81.08 -21.19
N SER A 3 -7.11 80.42 -21.05
CA SER A 3 -7.45 79.38 -20.12
C SER A 3 -6.70 78.09 -20.52
N ILE A 4 -5.99 77.44 -19.58
CA ILE A 4 -5.56 76.05 -19.77
C ILE A 4 -5.98 75.30 -18.52
N GLY A 5 -6.81 74.30 -18.74
CA GLY A 5 -7.56 73.52 -17.78
C GLY A 5 -6.73 72.54 -16.95
N TYR A 6 -6.98 72.56 -15.67
CA TYR A 6 -6.63 71.50 -14.72
C TYR A 6 -7.71 70.43 -14.73
N LYS A 7 -7.56 69.45 -15.55
CA LYS A 7 -8.30 68.17 -15.46
C LYS A 7 -7.38 67.03 -15.87
N LYS A 8 -7.16 66.09 -14.95
CA LYS A 8 -6.55 64.73 -15.08
C LYS A 8 -5.26 64.56 -14.26
N LEU A 9 -5.39 64.53 -12.94
CA LEU A 9 -4.40 63.93 -12.06
C LEU A 9 -5.06 63.39 -10.77
N THR A 10 -6.14 62.61 -10.91
CA THR A 10 -6.77 61.86 -9.80
C THR A 10 -7.21 60.51 -10.34
N GLY A 11 -6.27 59.60 -10.56
CA GLY A 11 -6.62 58.33 -11.14
C GLY A 11 -5.52 57.28 -11.11
N PHE A 12 -4.57 57.36 -10.16
CA PHE A 12 -3.49 56.36 -10.18
C PHE A 12 -2.96 55.99 -8.79
N LEU A 13 -3.89 55.76 -7.85
CA LEU A 13 -3.47 55.36 -6.48
C LEU A 13 -4.52 54.46 -5.82
N LEU A 14 -5.00 53.42 -6.55
CA LEU A 14 -5.95 52.48 -5.95
C LEU A 14 -5.89 51.10 -6.66
N VAL A 15 -4.69 50.59 -6.92
CA VAL A 15 -4.48 49.17 -7.31
C VAL A 15 -3.14 48.71 -6.75
N LEU A 16 -3.06 48.50 -5.43
CA LEU A 16 -1.98 47.70 -4.85
C LEU A 16 -2.33 47.28 -3.40
N ALA A 17 -3.42 46.53 -3.24
CA ALA A 17 -3.72 45.87 -1.95
C ALA A 17 -4.63 44.67 -2.16
N ALA A 18 -4.19 43.71 -2.96
CA ALA A 18 -4.91 42.42 -3.05
C ALA A 18 -3.96 41.38 -3.59
N THR A 19 -3.14 40.72 -2.74
CA THR A 19 -2.67 39.32 -2.93
C THR A 19 -1.69 38.95 -1.80
N LEU A 20 -2.20 38.63 -0.62
CA LEU A 20 -1.49 37.84 0.38
C LEU A 20 -2.51 37.09 1.23
N ALA A 21 -3.39 36.34 0.56
CA ALA A 21 -4.13 35.24 1.17
C ALA A 21 -3.48 33.92 0.70
N GLY A 22 -2.27 33.67 1.19
CA GLY A 22 -1.66 32.35 1.18
C GLY A 22 -2.46 31.44 2.12
N GLY A 23 -3.62 30.96 1.68
CA GLY A 23 -4.38 29.95 2.38
C GLY A 23 -3.53 28.69 2.54
N CYS A 24 -3.29 28.25 3.77
CA CYS A 24 -2.82 26.90 4.05
C CYS A 24 -3.88 25.94 3.50
N ALA A 25 -3.68 25.44 2.29
CA ALA A 25 -4.56 24.45 1.71
C ALA A 25 -4.43 23.17 2.54
N SER A 26 -5.47 22.82 3.29
CA SER A 26 -5.56 21.51 3.93
C SER A 26 -5.50 20.42 2.86
N PRO A 27 -4.87 19.26 3.13
CA PRO A 27 -4.85 18.15 2.20
C PRO A 27 -6.29 17.79 1.79
N PRO A 28 -6.50 17.39 0.52
CA PRO A 28 -7.82 16.95 0.07
C PRO A 28 -8.30 15.73 0.87
N GLU A 29 -9.59 15.66 1.12
CA GLU A 29 -10.20 14.49 1.76
C GLU A 29 -10.20 13.32 0.78
N MET A 30 -9.93 12.10 1.28
CA MET A 30 -9.96 10.90 0.47
C MET A 30 -11.42 10.52 0.16
N PRO A 31 -11.77 10.21 -1.09
CA PRO A 31 -13.13 9.81 -1.44
C PRO A 31 -13.55 8.55 -0.67
N ALA A 32 -14.76 8.58 -0.10
CA ALA A 32 -15.36 7.44 0.59
C ALA A 32 -15.42 6.21 -0.34
N THR A 33 -15.26 5.03 0.25
CA THR A 33 -15.51 3.79 -0.48
C THR A 33 -17.02 3.70 -0.71
N SER A 34 -17.48 3.89 -1.95
CA SER A 34 -18.84 3.47 -2.27
C SER A 34 -18.91 1.96 -1.97
N GLN A 35 -19.91 1.52 -1.21
CA GLN A 35 -20.14 0.10 -0.90
C GLN A 35 -20.59 -0.65 -2.17
N ALA A 36 -19.72 -0.71 -3.16
CA ALA A 36 -19.94 -1.51 -4.33
C ALA A 36 -19.03 -2.74 -4.25
N ALA A 37 -19.68 -3.83 -3.96
CA ALA A 37 -19.25 -5.19 -4.16
C ALA A 37 -18.06 -5.66 -3.30
N THR A 38 -18.34 -6.57 -2.42
CA THR A 38 -17.47 -7.70 -2.09
C THR A 38 -16.82 -8.17 -3.39
N ALA A 39 -15.64 -7.68 -3.68
CA ALA A 39 -14.85 -8.22 -4.77
C ALA A 39 -14.38 -9.60 -4.30
N VAL A 40 -15.21 -10.59 -4.52
CA VAL A 40 -14.72 -11.97 -4.60
C VAL A 40 -13.57 -11.90 -5.60
N ALA A 41 -12.38 -12.34 -5.21
CA ALA A 41 -11.24 -12.42 -6.10
C ALA A 41 -11.71 -13.12 -7.38
N GLY A 42 -11.91 -12.32 -8.43
CA GLY A 42 -12.36 -12.82 -9.73
C GLY A 42 -11.16 -13.35 -10.50
N PRO A 43 -11.40 -14.01 -11.63
CA PRO A 43 -10.32 -14.53 -12.50
C PRO A 43 -9.36 -13.44 -12.99
N ASP A 44 -9.74 -12.17 -12.87
CA ASP A 44 -8.93 -10.98 -13.24
C ASP A 44 -8.15 -10.37 -12.06
N SER A 45 -8.18 -10.97 -10.87
CA SER A 45 -7.32 -10.52 -9.76
C SER A 45 -5.85 -10.71 -10.13
N PRO A 46 -4.98 -9.72 -9.83
CA PRO A 46 -3.55 -9.85 -10.12
C PRO A 46 -2.99 -11.10 -9.43
N LEU A 47 -2.30 -11.93 -10.20
CA LEU A 47 -1.67 -13.14 -9.69
C LEU A 47 -0.62 -12.77 -8.63
N TYR A 48 -0.58 -13.55 -7.57
CA TYR A 48 0.45 -13.39 -6.56
C TYR A 48 1.85 -13.57 -7.17
N VAL A 49 2.74 -12.67 -6.83
CA VAL A 49 4.13 -12.68 -7.28
C VAL A 49 5.04 -12.83 -6.07
N ILE A 50 5.85 -13.87 -6.08
CA ILE A 50 6.78 -14.22 -5.01
C ILE A 50 7.75 -13.08 -4.72
N GLY A 51 7.94 -12.76 -3.44
CA GLY A 51 8.85 -11.74 -2.93
C GLY A 51 9.94 -12.31 -2.03
N PRO A 52 11.02 -11.54 -1.76
CA PRO A 52 12.01 -11.90 -0.75
C PRO A 52 11.36 -12.03 0.64
N GLY A 53 11.74 -13.07 1.38
CA GLY A 53 11.21 -13.39 2.71
C GLY A 53 10.01 -14.33 2.69
N ASP A 54 9.35 -14.55 1.54
CA ASP A 54 8.27 -15.52 1.45
C ASP A 54 8.77 -16.93 1.73
N THR A 55 7.94 -17.71 2.41
CA THR A 55 8.21 -19.14 2.64
C THR A 55 7.44 -19.97 1.63
N LEU A 56 8.17 -20.77 0.86
CA LEU A 56 7.64 -21.61 -0.19
C LEU A 56 7.71 -23.08 0.21
N ASN A 57 6.66 -23.82 -0.03
CA ASN A 57 6.68 -25.29 0.01
C ASN A 57 6.79 -25.81 -1.42
N VAL A 58 7.92 -26.42 -1.72
CA VAL A 58 8.21 -27.08 -2.99
C VAL A 58 7.93 -28.55 -2.83
N PHE A 59 6.90 -29.05 -3.52
CA PHE A 59 6.51 -30.46 -3.51
C PHE A 59 6.84 -31.11 -4.85
N VAL A 60 7.65 -32.18 -4.80
CA VAL A 60 7.99 -32.97 -5.99
C VAL A 60 7.26 -34.31 -5.91
N TRP A 61 6.39 -34.57 -6.89
CA TRP A 61 5.57 -35.77 -6.91
C TRP A 61 6.43 -37.02 -7.02
N GLY A 62 6.23 -37.96 -6.10
CA GLY A 62 6.95 -39.23 -6.07
C GLY A 62 8.35 -39.16 -5.50
N ASP A 63 8.82 -38.00 -5.03
CA ASP A 63 10.16 -37.84 -4.49
C ASP A 63 10.11 -36.91 -3.24
N SER A 64 10.12 -37.53 -2.06
CA SER A 64 10.08 -36.84 -0.80
C SER A 64 11.44 -36.17 -0.45
N GLU A 65 12.55 -36.67 -0.98
CA GLU A 65 13.88 -36.15 -0.71
C GLU A 65 14.13 -34.81 -1.45
N LEU A 66 13.41 -34.62 -2.56
CA LEU A 66 13.44 -33.37 -3.33
C LEU A 66 12.36 -32.37 -2.88
N SER A 67 11.38 -32.84 -2.08
CA SER A 67 10.33 -31.98 -1.52
C SER A 67 10.85 -31.26 -0.29
N THR A 68 10.74 -29.91 -0.26
CA THR A 68 11.32 -29.12 0.80
C THR A 68 10.59 -27.77 0.98
N GLN A 69 10.68 -27.23 2.18
CA GLN A 69 10.28 -25.87 2.47
C GLN A 69 11.50 -24.95 2.38
N VAL A 70 11.38 -23.84 1.66
CA VAL A 70 12.46 -22.90 1.45
C VAL A 70 11.99 -21.45 1.65
N VAL A 71 12.87 -20.61 2.14
CA VAL A 71 12.63 -19.17 2.26
C VAL A 71 13.29 -18.47 1.09
N VAL A 72 12.59 -17.53 0.47
CA VAL A 72 13.17 -16.69 -0.59
C VAL A 72 14.17 -15.72 0.04
N ARG A 73 15.42 -15.83 -0.38
CA ARG A 73 16.54 -15.03 0.12
C ARG A 73 16.35 -13.53 -0.23
N PRO A 74 17.03 -12.61 0.47
CA PRO A 74 16.98 -11.17 0.16
C PRO A 74 17.39 -10.82 -1.28
N ASP A 75 18.24 -11.65 -1.92
CA ASP A 75 18.62 -11.50 -3.32
C ASP A 75 17.57 -12.04 -4.31
N GLY A 76 16.44 -12.56 -3.80
CA GLY A 76 15.33 -13.10 -4.58
C GLY A 76 15.52 -14.52 -5.09
N MET A 77 16.59 -15.20 -4.65
CA MET A 77 16.89 -16.57 -5.03
C MET A 77 16.36 -17.58 -4.01
N ILE A 78 16.16 -18.81 -4.45
CA ILE A 78 15.93 -19.99 -3.59
C ILE A 78 16.97 -21.07 -3.89
N THR A 79 17.23 -21.92 -2.91
CA THR A 79 18.03 -23.15 -3.05
C THR A 79 17.19 -24.33 -2.63
N THR A 80 17.08 -25.32 -3.52
CA THR A 80 16.40 -26.60 -3.28
C THR A 80 17.38 -27.74 -3.50
N PRO A 81 17.07 -28.96 -3.08
CA PRO A 81 17.90 -30.11 -3.42
C PRO A 81 18.12 -30.18 -4.94
N LEU A 82 19.35 -30.43 -5.35
CA LEU A 82 19.83 -30.52 -6.73
C LEU A 82 19.76 -29.21 -7.57
N VAL A 83 19.10 -28.14 -7.08
CA VAL A 83 19.00 -26.87 -7.80
C VAL A 83 19.34 -25.71 -6.87
N GLU A 84 20.51 -25.16 -7.07
CA GLU A 84 21.02 -23.99 -6.34
C GLU A 84 20.72 -22.69 -7.08
N ASP A 85 20.62 -21.58 -6.34
CA ASP A 85 20.52 -20.21 -6.84
C ASP A 85 19.47 -20.02 -7.97
N LEU A 86 18.26 -20.52 -7.72
CA LEU A 86 17.15 -20.35 -8.67
C LEU A 86 16.43 -19.02 -8.42
N PRO A 87 16.30 -18.15 -9.43
CA PRO A 87 15.49 -16.91 -9.30
C PRO A 87 14.03 -17.24 -9.04
N ALA A 88 13.51 -16.83 -7.89
CA ALA A 88 12.11 -17.02 -7.45
C ALA A 88 11.34 -15.71 -7.39
N SER A 89 11.98 -14.64 -6.90
CA SER A 89 11.34 -13.32 -6.81
C SER A 89 10.91 -12.81 -8.19
N GLY A 90 9.71 -12.23 -8.25
CA GLY A 90 9.15 -11.73 -9.50
C GLY A 90 8.40 -12.76 -10.34
N LYS A 91 8.40 -14.04 -9.93
CA LYS A 91 7.65 -15.12 -10.59
C LYS A 91 6.37 -15.44 -9.83
N THR A 92 5.40 -16.00 -10.54
CA THR A 92 4.26 -16.67 -9.89
C THR A 92 4.69 -18.06 -9.36
N PRO A 93 4.01 -18.63 -8.36
CA PRO A 93 4.28 -20.00 -7.90
C PRO A 93 4.25 -21.02 -9.04
N THR A 94 3.33 -20.85 -9.99
CA THR A 94 3.21 -21.72 -11.17
C THR A 94 4.43 -21.60 -12.10
N ASP A 95 4.90 -20.40 -12.39
CA ASP A 95 6.07 -20.18 -13.25
C ASP A 95 7.34 -20.72 -12.59
N LEU A 96 7.44 -20.55 -11.26
CA LEU A 96 8.56 -21.12 -10.50
C LEU A 96 8.54 -22.65 -10.57
N ALA A 97 7.36 -23.27 -10.41
CA ALA A 97 7.20 -24.72 -10.54
C ALA A 97 7.66 -25.24 -11.91
N ARG A 98 7.24 -24.58 -13.01
CA ARG A 98 7.70 -24.93 -14.37
C ARG A 98 9.22 -24.76 -14.54
N THR A 99 9.77 -23.71 -13.93
CA THR A 99 11.24 -23.48 -13.96
C THR A 99 12.00 -24.59 -13.21
N LEU A 100 11.47 -25.02 -12.04
CA LEU A 100 12.03 -26.13 -11.25
C LEU A 100 11.97 -27.45 -12.01
N GLU A 101 10.83 -27.77 -12.62
CA GLU A 101 10.68 -28.99 -13.46
C GLU A 101 11.74 -29.03 -14.56
N ALA A 102 11.96 -27.91 -15.27
CA ALA A 102 12.96 -27.82 -16.33
C ALA A 102 14.40 -28.03 -15.81
N LYS A 103 14.70 -27.56 -14.59
CA LYS A 103 16.03 -27.76 -13.98
C LYS A 103 16.21 -29.16 -13.44
N LEU A 104 15.20 -29.70 -12.75
CA LEU A 104 15.23 -31.05 -12.18
C LEU A 104 15.22 -32.16 -13.24
N SER A 105 14.68 -31.91 -14.44
CA SER A 105 14.67 -32.87 -15.54
C SER A 105 16.05 -33.36 -15.98
N LYS A 106 17.11 -32.67 -15.57
CA LYS A 106 18.51 -33.10 -15.79
C LYS A 106 18.92 -34.23 -14.86
N PHE A 107 18.23 -34.41 -13.74
CA PHE A 107 18.59 -35.35 -12.67
C PHE A 107 17.47 -36.40 -12.47
N VAL A 108 16.22 -36.03 -12.69
CA VAL A 108 15.04 -36.86 -12.46
C VAL A 108 14.22 -36.97 -13.74
N LYS A 109 13.71 -38.15 -14.03
CA LYS A 109 12.87 -38.41 -15.21
C LYS A 109 11.46 -37.86 -14.98
N SER A 110 11.06 -36.92 -15.84
CA SER A 110 9.69 -36.34 -15.86
C SER A 110 9.21 -35.82 -14.48
N PRO A 111 9.98 -34.95 -13.78
CA PRO A 111 9.58 -34.44 -12.48
C PRO A 111 8.29 -33.62 -12.60
N LYS A 112 7.39 -33.74 -11.60
CA LYS A 112 6.20 -32.91 -11.46
C LYS A 112 6.32 -32.13 -10.17
N VAL A 113 6.34 -30.78 -10.29
CA VAL A 113 6.58 -29.88 -9.18
C VAL A 113 5.35 -29.02 -8.93
N THR A 114 4.96 -28.91 -7.65
CA THR A 114 4.01 -27.93 -7.17
C THR A 114 4.69 -27.00 -6.19
N VAL A 115 4.50 -25.70 -6.37
CA VAL A 115 5.00 -24.68 -5.45
C VAL A 115 3.80 -23.98 -4.81
N SER A 116 3.75 -23.95 -3.50
CA SER A 116 2.77 -23.20 -2.73
C SER A 116 3.47 -22.22 -1.79
N VAL A 117 2.88 -21.05 -1.58
CA VAL A 117 3.37 -20.06 -0.61
C VAL A 117 2.69 -20.35 0.72
N THR A 118 3.45 -20.66 1.75
CA THR A 118 2.94 -20.99 3.09
C THR A 118 2.95 -19.77 4.03
N GLU A 119 3.93 -18.88 3.85
CA GLU A 119 4.02 -17.63 4.59
C GLU A 119 4.31 -16.48 3.63
N PHE A 120 3.51 -15.45 3.73
CA PHE A 120 3.58 -14.26 2.88
C PHE A 120 4.22 -13.13 3.69
N VAL A 121 5.46 -12.78 3.40
CA VAL A 121 6.05 -11.54 3.92
C VAL A 121 5.57 -10.36 3.08
N GLY A 122 5.26 -10.62 1.81
CA GLY A 122 4.84 -9.62 0.83
C GLY A 122 5.99 -8.70 0.43
N ARG A 123 5.83 -8.03 -0.70
CA ARG A 123 6.78 -6.99 -1.09
C ARG A 123 6.60 -5.79 -0.18
N TYR A 124 7.69 -5.17 0.23
CA TYR A 124 7.66 -3.93 1.01
C TYR A 124 6.78 -2.83 0.36
N THR A 125 6.70 -2.85 -0.98
CA THR A 125 5.84 -1.96 -1.76
C THR A 125 4.35 -2.33 -1.71
N GLU A 126 4.01 -3.51 -1.22
CA GLU A 126 2.64 -4.04 -1.11
C GLU A 126 2.13 -4.04 0.33
N GLN A 127 2.84 -3.38 1.24
CA GLN A 127 2.41 -3.22 2.62
C GLN A 127 1.74 -1.86 2.84
N VAL A 128 0.73 -1.84 3.72
CA VAL A 128 0.20 -0.61 4.32
C VAL A 128 0.93 -0.39 5.63
N ARG A 129 1.54 0.78 5.79
CA ARG A 129 2.32 1.12 6.98
C ARG A 129 1.55 2.09 7.85
N VAL A 130 1.50 1.81 9.15
CA VAL A 130 0.83 2.68 10.12
C VAL A 130 1.88 3.25 11.07
N VAL A 131 1.89 4.56 11.22
CA VAL A 131 2.80 5.29 12.10
C VAL A 131 2.05 6.32 12.94
N GLY A 132 2.58 6.62 14.12
CA GLY A 132 2.01 7.58 15.07
C GLY A 132 1.10 6.91 16.10
N GLN A 133 -0.01 7.55 16.43
CA GLN A 133 -0.87 7.22 17.58
C GLN A 133 -1.88 6.09 17.30
N ALA A 134 -1.42 4.98 16.71
CA ALA A 134 -2.11 3.70 16.73
C ALA A 134 -1.69 2.91 17.99
N SER A 135 -2.52 1.98 18.47
CA SER A 135 -2.19 1.15 19.63
C SER A 135 -0.97 0.27 19.38
N GLN A 136 -0.82 -0.27 18.17
CA GLN A 136 0.33 -1.06 17.72
C GLN A 136 0.76 -0.62 16.32
N PRO A 137 1.56 0.46 16.19
CA PRO A 137 2.07 0.90 14.90
C PRO A 137 2.90 -0.20 14.23
N GLN A 138 2.51 -0.60 13.02
CA GLN A 138 3.18 -1.68 12.28
C GLN A 138 2.95 -1.59 10.78
N SER A 139 3.66 -2.43 10.03
CA SER A 139 3.39 -2.69 8.63
C SER A 139 2.45 -3.89 8.49
N ILE A 140 1.43 -3.73 7.65
CA ILE A 140 0.38 -4.73 7.42
C ILE A 140 0.45 -5.14 5.95
N ASN A 141 0.46 -6.44 5.69
CA ASN A 141 0.40 -6.93 4.31
C ASN A 141 -0.94 -6.54 3.68
N TYR A 142 -0.89 -5.86 2.55
CA TYR A 142 -2.08 -5.46 1.82
C TYR A 142 -2.85 -6.69 1.35
N ARG A 143 -4.17 -6.62 1.45
CA ARG A 143 -5.10 -7.60 0.88
C ARG A 143 -6.05 -6.88 -0.07
N ASP A 144 -6.42 -7.53 -1.15
CA ASP A 144 -7.38 -6.91 -2.09
C ASP A 144 -8.69 -6.57 -1.39
N GLY A 145 -9.20 -5.38 -1.68
CA GLY A 145 -10.38 -4.86 -1.02
C GLY A 145 -10.15 -4.25 0.38
N MET A 146 -8.91 -4.25 0.92
CA MET A 146 -8.60 -3.70 2.24
C MET A 146 -9.05 -2.24 2.37
N THR A 147 -9.71 -1.94 3.47
CA THR A 147 -10.22 -0.61 3.82
C THR A 147 -9.46 -0.01 5.00
N LEU A 148 -9.70 1.28 5.25
CA LEU A 148 -9.14 1.98 6.39
C LEU A 148 -9.54 1.34 7.74
N LEU A 149 -10.79 0.87 7.84
CA LEU A 149 -11.29 0.18 9.03
C LEU A 149 -10.50 -1.12 9.29
N ASP A 150 -10.23 -1.92 8.25
CA ASP A 150 -9.43 -3.15 8.38
C ASP A 150 -8.03 -2.87 8.90
N VAL A 151 -7.40 -1.78 8.42
CA VAL A 151 -6.09 -1.34 8.90
C VAL A 151 -6.14 -0.97 10.38
N ILE A 152 -7.15 -0.21 10.82
CA ILE A 152 -7.29 0.18 12.22
C ILE A 152 -7.56 -1.01 13.13
N ILE A 153 -8.36 -1.97 12.70
CA ILE A 153 -8.57 -3.24 13.44
C ILE A 153 -7.24 -3.98 13.60
N ALA A 154 -6.44 -4.08 12.53
CA ALA A 154 -5.18 -4.80 12.54
C ALA A 154 -4.12 -4.17 13.47
N VAL A 155 -4.16 -2.85 13.68
CA VAL A 155 -3.25 -2.14 14.62
C VAL A 155 -3.83 -1.99 16.04
N GLY A 156 -4.98 -2.61 16.32
CA GLY A 156 -5.60 -2.60 17.66
C GLY A 156 -6.28 -1.29 18.04
N GLY A 157 -6.64 -0.45 17.05
CA GLY A 157 -7.32 0.83 17.27
C GLY A 157 -6.38 2.03 17.43
N LEU A 158 -6.95 3.13 17.90
CA LEU A 158 -6.24 4.39 18.19
C LEU A 158 -5.89 4.47 19.68
N THR A 159 -4.82 5.20 20.00
CA THR A 159 -4.54 5.59 21.38
C THR A 159 -5.48 6.71 21.84
N GLU A 160 -5.54 6.97 23.15
CA GLU A 160 -6.33 8.08 23.71
C GLU A 160 -5.82 9.46 23.29
N PHE A 161 -4.53 9.55 22.90
CA PHE A 161 -3.88 10.78 22.46
C PHE A 161 -3.96 10.99 20.94
N ALA A 162 -4.63 10.10 20.20
CA ALA A 162 -4.71 10.20 18.77
C ALA A 162 -5.62 11.33 18.31
N ALA A 163 -5.15 12.16 17.36
CA ALA A 163 -5.96 13.10 16.61
C ALA A 163 -6.51 12.42 15.34
N GLY A 164 -7.48 11.50 15.49
CA GLY A 164 -7.94 10.63 14.41
C GLY A 164 -8.46 11.38 13.18
N ASN A 165 -9.19 12.48 13.36
CA ASN A 165 -9.71 13.29 12.24
C ASN A 165 -8.65 14.23 11.60
N LYS A 166 -7.42 14.25 12.13
CA LYS A 166 -6.25 14.88 11.50
C LYS A 166 -5.31 13.85 10.86
N ALA A 167 -5.68 12.57 10.89
CA ALA A 167 -4.91 11.53 10.25
C ALA A 167 -4.85 11.70 8.73
N THR A 168 -3.76 11.21 8.14
CA THR A 168 -3.52 11.34 6.71
C THR A 168 -3.00 10.06 6.11
N VAL A 169 -3.43 9.76 4.88
CA VAL A 169 -2.88 8.68 4.06
C VAL A 169 -1.97 9.30 3.00
N VAL A 170 -0.73 8.89 3.01
CA VAL A 170 0.25 9.24 1.98
C VAL A 170 0.28 8.13 0.95
N ARG A 171 -0.10 8.45 -0.28
CA ARG A 171 -0.19 7.52 -1.41
C ARG A 171 0.72 7.95 -2.55
N LYS A 172 1.44 7.00 -3.12
CA LYS A 172 2.30 7.23 -4.28
C LYS A 172 1.68 6.60 -5.53
N ILE A 173 1.28 7.44 -6.49
CA ILE A 173 0.70 7.00 -7.77
C ILE A 173 1.58 7.54 -8.89
N ASN A 174 2.07 6.67 -9.77
CA ASN A 174 2.90 7.06 -10.93
C ASN A 174 4.08 7.97 -10.58
N GLY A 175 4.74 7.69 -9.46
CA GLY A 175 5.89 8.48 -8.98
C GLY A 175 5.52 9.77 -8.23
N LYS A 176 4.26 10.23 -8.28
CA LYS A 176 3.76 11.40 -7.57
C LYS A 176 3.22 10.99 -6.20
N THR A 177 3.69 11.65 -5.14
CA THR A 177 3.18 11.47 -3.78
C THR A 177 2.05 12.45 -3.53
N THR A 178 0.91 11.95 -3.07
CA THR A 178 -0.27 12.73 -2.68
C THR A 178 -0.65 12.37 -1.26
N GLN A 179 -1.01 13.38 -0.47
CA GLN A 179 -1.48 13.22 0.89
C GLN A 179 -2.98 13.48 0.93
N TYR A 180 -3.73 12.58 1.55
CA TYR A 180 -5.16 12.65 1.72
C TYR A 180 -5.52 12.68 3.21
N ARG A 181 -6.43 13.55 3.59
CA ARG A 181 -6.99 13.55 4.94
C ARG A 181 -8.01 12.43 5.09
N VAL A 182 -8.01 11.76 6.24
CA VAL A 182 -8.98 10.73 6.62
C VAL A 182 -9.55 11.01 8.00
N ARG A 183 -10.81 10.59 8.24
CA ARG A 183 -11.60 10.89 9.44
C ARG A 183 -11.74 9.64 10.30
N LEU A 184 -10.68 9.31 11.07
CA LEU A 184 -10.66 8.08 11.88
C LEU A 184 -11.58 8.16 13.11
N ASP A 185 -11.69 9.32 13.74
CA ASP A 185 -12.60 9.48 14.90
C ASP A 185 -14.04 9.31 14.49
N ASP A 186 -14.46 9.93 13.39
CA ASP A 186 -15.82 9.77 12.84
C ASP A 186 -16.10 8.30 12.49
N LEU A 187 -15.13 7.61 11.87
CA LEU A 187 -15.26 6.21 11.49
C LEU A 187 -15.42 5.28 12.70
N ILE A 188 -14.58 5.49 13.74
CA ILE A 188 -14.45 4.51 14.84
C ILE A 188 -15.36 4.84 16.00
N ARG A 189 -15.46 6.12 16.37
CA ARG A 189 -16.21 6.57 17.55
C ARG A 189 -17.65 6.90 17.22
N ASP A 190 -17.88 7.53 16.06
CA ASP A 190 -19.22 7.95 15.63
C ASP A 190 -19.90 6.92 14.71
N GLY A 191 -19.16 5.93 14.24
CA GLY A 191 -19.66 4.88 13.34
C GLY A 191 -19.98 5.39 11.93
N ASP A 192 -19.38 6.52 11.51
CA ASP A 192 -19.58 7.09 10.17
C ASP A 192 -18.85 6.24 9.12
N ILE A 193 -19.59 5.31 8.55
CA ILE A 193 -19.08 4.42 7.48
C ILE A 193 -18.68 5.19 6.22
N SER A 194 -19.19 6.41 6.02
CA SER A 194 -18.79 7.25 4.88
C SER A 194 -17.31 7.67 4.96
N ALA A 195 -16.72 7.66 6.15
CA ALA A 195 -15.30 7.91 6.38
C ALA A 195 -14.40 6.69 6.06
N ASN A 196 -14.99 5.51 5.80
CA ASN A 196 -14.23 4.32 5.44
C ASN A 196 -13.78 4.38 3.98
N VAL A 197 -12.48 4.45 3.76
CA VAL A 197 -11.86 4.60 2.44
C VAL A 197 -11.08 3.35 2.05
N LYS A 198 -10.97 3.09 0.74
CA LYS A 198 -10.17 1.96 0.22
C LYS A 198 -8.69 2.28 0.33
N MET A 199 -7.94 1.35 0.93
CA MET A 199 -6.48 1.41 0.97
C MET A 199 -5.87 0.84 -0.31
N MET A 200 -4.64 1.23 -0.60
CA MET A 200 -3.85 0.72 -1.72
C MET A 200 -2.50 0.20 -1.25
N PRO A 201 -1.88 -0.73 -2.02
CA PRO A 201 -0.52 -1.19 -1.73
C PRO A 201 0.45 -0.02 -1.66
N GLY A 202 1.30 -0.01 -0.64
CA GLY A 202 2.29 1.04 -0.43
C GLY A 202 1.80 2.29 0.30
N ASP A 203 0.51 2.36 0.69
CA ASP A 203 -0.02 3.48 1.47
C ASP A 203 0.67 3.60 2.84
N VAL A 204 0.81 4.83 3.30
CA VAL A 204 1.28 5.13 4.66
C VAL A 204 0.21 5.90 5.40
N LEU A 205 -0.36 5.31 6.44
CA LEU A 205 -1.29 5.98 7.35
C LEU A 205 -0.49 6.64 8.47
N ILE A 206 -0.64 7.96 8.60
CA ILE A 206 0.00 8.77 9.64
C ILE A 206 -1.08 9.28 10.58
N ILE A 207 -0.99 8.93 11.85
CA ILE A 207 -1.93 9.32 12.89
C ILE A 207 -1.22 10.25 13.86
N PRO A 208 -1.46 11.58 13.78
CA PRO A 208 -0.80 12.53 14.66
C PRO A 208 -1.34 12.48 16.07
N GLU A 209 -0.58 13.05 16.98
CA GLU A 209 -0.99 13.28 18.36
C GLU A 209 -1.88 14.52 18.49
N THR A 210 -2.79 14.49 19.45
CA THR A 210 -3.57 15.66 19.84
C THR A 210 -2.70 16.60 20.68
N TRP A 211 -2.52 17.85 20.23
CA TRP A 211 -1.94 18.91 21.06
C TRP A 211 -3.07 19.57 21.85
N PHE A 212 -2.90 19.67 23.14
CA PHE A 212 -3.84 20.33 24.04
C PHE A 212 -3.81 21.85 23.85
#